data_f33e469507570d550bc57d9b2ac17b4d
#
_entry.id   f33e469507570d550bc57d9b2ac17b4d
#
_cell.length_a   1.000
_cell.length_b   1.000
_cell.length_c   1.000
_cell.angle_alpha   90.00
_cell.angle_beta   90.00
_cell.angle_gamma   90.00
#
_symmetry.space_group_name_H-M   'P 1'
#
loop_
_entity.id
_entity.type
_entity.pdbx_description
1 polymer ?
#
loop_
_entity_poly.entity_id
_entity_poly.type
_entity_poly.pdbx_seq_one_letter_code
_entity_poly.pdbx_strand_id
1 'polypeptide(L)'
;MERLEAQLKGLTCHVALCCLGSSLRRAGSEEALRQVEVDHVLSVARAAKAAQAQRFVVLSAAGADPRANSVSLRIKASMEEALATVGFASLDIMQPGVLTGWRSQMGPRDVLLTAAMPVWNLLLSGAREPYRALPVQTLAAAMVGVTRSGRRGVQRYTYSGMQALARLKAVRPMGVAEPKTPAGVR
;
A
#
# COMPACT_ATOMS: atom_id res chain seq x y z
N MET A 1 11.36 -10.43 14.82
CA MET A 1 10.72 -11.11 13.68
C MET A 1 9.97 -12.35 14.12
N GLU A 2 10.58 -13.25 14.87
CA GLU A 2 9.92 -14.42 15.50
C GLU A 2 8.65 -14.08 16.30
N ARG A 3 8.59 -12.86 16.85
CA ARG A 3 7.43 -12.38 17.61
C ARG A 3 6.17 -12.18 16.75
N LEU A 4 6.32 -11.76 15.49
CA LEU A 4 5.17 -11.56 14.60
C LEU A 4 4.59 -12.90 14.14
N GLU A 5 5.44 -13.85 13.78
CA GLU A 5 5.02 -15.21 13.41
C GLU A 5 4.36 -15.93 14.58
N ALA A 6 4.91 -15.76 15.80
CA ALA A 6 4.33 -16.31 17.01
C ALA A 6 2.96 -15.71 17.34
N GLN A 7 2.76 -14.40 17.14
CA GLN A 7 1.49 -13.72 17.35
C GLN A 7 0.41 -14.09 16.33
N LEU A 8 0.81 -14.44 15.11
CA LEU A 8 -0.10 -14.87 14.04
C LEU A 8 -0.36 -16.38 14.06
N LYS A 9 0.34 -17.13 14.90
CA LYS A 9 0.18 -18.58 15.02
C LYS A 9 -1.24 -18.92 15.49
N GLY A 10 -1.95 -19.70 14.68
CA GLY A 10 -3.34 -20.07 14.93
C GLY A 10 -4.39 -19.09 14.40
N LEU A 11 -3.97 -17.94 13.85
CA LEU A 11 -4.87 -17.07 13.11
C LEU A 11 -4.95 -17.52 11.65
N THR A 12 -6.16 -17.49 11.10
CA THR A 12 -6.37 -17.63 9.65
C THR A 12 -6.81 -16.28 9.08
N CYS A 13 -6.17 -15.84 8.02
CA CYS A 13 -6.58 -14.64 7.31
C CYS A 13 -6.70 -14.93 5.81
N HIS A 14 -7.64 -14.29 5.13
CA HIS A 14 -7.81 -14.44 3.68
C HIS A 14 -7.03 -13.38 2.92
N VAL A 15 -6.88 -12.21 3.51
CA VAL A 15 -6.24 -11.04 2.91
C VAL A 15 -5.37 -10.34 3.94
N ALA A 16 -4.15 -10.01 3.57
CA ALA A 16 -3.27 -9.15 4.35
C ALA A 16 -2.97 -7.85 3.58
N LEU A 17 -3.00 -6.73 4.30
CA LEU A 17 -2.65 -5.42 3.76
C LEU A 17 -1.41 -4.90 4.50
N CYS A 18 -0.39 -4.51 3.75
CA CYS A 18 0.86 -3.99 4.28
C CYS A 18 1.10 -2.56 3.79
N CYS A 19 1.09 -1.62 4.74
CA CYS A 19 1.42 -0.21 4.50
C CYS A 19 2.74 0.17 5.17
N LEU A 20 3.58 -0.80 5.49
CA LEU A 20 4.91 -0.52 6.04
C LEU A 20 5.73 0.26 5.02
N GLY A 21 6.47 1.22 5.51
CA GLY A 21 7.34 2.03 4.67
C GLY A 21 8.03 3.13 5.47
N SER A 22 9.14 3.61 4.92
CA SER A 22 9.89 4.73 5.47
C SER A 22 10.37 5.64 4.33
N SER A 23 11.10 6.66 4.66
CA SER A 23 11.85 7.47 3.71
C SER A 23 13.33 7.41 4.06
N LEU A 24 14.20 7.63 3.08
CA LEU A 24 15.65 7.66 3.34
C LEU A 24 16.01 8.65 4.45
N ARG A 25 15.33 9.79 4.48
CA ARG A 25 15.51 10.82 5.53
C ARG A 25 15.17 10.31 6.94
N ARG A 26 14.12 9.44 7.07
CA ARG A 26 13.73 8.87 8.38
C ARG A 26 14.56 7.65 8.75
N ALA A 27 14.92 6.85 7.77
CA ALA A 27 15.73 5.65 7.99
C ALA A 27 17.18 5.99 8.34
N GLY A 28 17.71 7.11 7.82
CA GLY A 28 19.06 7.57 8.07
C GLY A 28 20.10 6.96 7.12
N SER A 29 19.92 5.74 6.65
CA SER A 29 20.80 5.10 5.69
C SER A 29 20.01 4.27 4.65
N GLU A 30 20.68 3.87 3.57
CA GLU A 30 20.12 2.98 2.55
C GLU A 30 19.82 1.59 3.12
N GLU A 31 20.73 1.06 3.94
CA GLU A 31 20.61 -0.24 4.61
C GLU A 31 19.40 -0.26 5.54
N ALA A 32 19.25 0.78 6.38
CA ALA A 32 18.10 0.89 7.26
C ALA A 32 16.78 1.05 6.50
N LEU A 33 16.80 1.78 5.37
CA LEU A 33 15.64 1.89 4.51
C LEU A 33 15.30 0.53 3.89
N ARG A 34 16.29 -0.20 3.39
CA ARG A 34 16.11 -1.55 2.81
C ARG A 34 15.55 -2.52 3.85
N GLN A 35 16.05 -2.49 5.06
CA GLN A 35 15.56 -3.32 6.16
C GLN A 35 14.05 -3.10 6.40
N VAL A 36 13.59 -1.85 6.41
CA VAL A 36 12.16 -1.54 6.62
C VAL A 36 11.34 -1.90 5.40
N GLU A 37 11.79 -1.50 4.20
CA GLU A 37 11.01 -1.57 2.97
C GLU A 37 11.01 -2.97 2.33
N VAL A 38 12.04 -3.78 2.57
CA VAL A 38 12.16 -5.13 2.01
C VAL A 38 12.02 -6.17 3.11
N ASP A 39 12.93 -6.21 4.09
CA ASP A 39 13.02 -7.34 5.01
C ASP A 39 11.81 -7.42 5.93
N HIS A 40 11.35 -6.29 6.49
CA HIS A 40 10.16 -6.26 7.33
C HIS A 40 8.89 -6.56 6.52
N VAL A 41 8.77 -6.02 5.31
CA VAL A 41 7.61 -6.30 4.43
C VAL A 41 7.56 -7.78 4.05
N LEU A 42 8.70 -8.38 3.69
CA LEU A 42 8.78 -9.81 3.40
C LEU A 42 8.43 -10.68 4.60
N SER A 43 8.83 -10.29 5.79
CA SER A 43 8.47 -11.02 7.00
C SER A 43 6.98 -10.97 7.27
N VAL A 44 6.34 -9.80 7.10
CA VAL A 44 4.87 -9.70 7.18
C VAL A 44 4.21 -10.58 6.11
N ALA A 45 4.75 -10.57 4.89
CA ALA A 45 4.21 -11.37 3.80
C ALA A 45 4.33 -12.87 4.09
N ARG A 46 5.48 -13.36 4.59
CA ARG A 46 5.67 -14.76 4.96
C ARG A 46 4.76 -15.17 6.11
N ALA A 47 4.63 -14.34 7.14
CA ALA A 47 3.73 -14.58 8.25
C ALA A 47 2.25 -14.60 7.79
N ALA A 48 1.84 -13.70 6.90
CA ALA A 48 0.50 -13.72 6.30
C ALA A 48 0.28 -14.98 5.46
N LYS A 49 1.29 -15.43 4.72
CA LYS A 49 1.21 -16.67 3.94
C LYS A 49 1.08 -17.90 4.83
N ALA A 50 1.82 -17.95 5.94
CA ALA A 50 1.70 -19.00 6.95
C ALA A 50 0.32 -19.00 7.61
N ALA A 51 -0.31 -17.82 7.78
CA ALA A 51 -1.69 -17.66 8.22
C ALA A 51 -2.74 -17.90 7.11
N GLN A 52 -2.33 -18.55 6.00
CA GLN A 52 -3.17 -18.95 4.87
C GLN A 52 -3.75 -17.80 4.04
N ALA A 53 -3.17 -16.59 4.09
CA ALA A 53 -3.58 -15.50 3.24
C ALA A 53 -3.44 -15.88 1.75
N GLN A 54 -4.52 -15.73 1.01
CA GLN A 54 -4.55 -15.95 -0.44
C GLN A 54 -4.16 -14.69 -1.20
N ARG A 55 -4.37 -13.52 -0.58
CA ARG A 55 -4.12 -12.22 -1.17
C ARG A 55 -3.24 -11.36 -0.27
N PHE A 56 -2.26 -10.72 -0.89
CA PHE A 56 -1.41 -9.74 -0.23
C PHE A 56 -1.46 -8.41 -0.99
N VAL A 57 -1.79 -7.33 -0.29
CA VAL A 57 -1.85 -5.98 -0.84
C VAL A 57 -0.72 -5.16 -0.22
N VAL A 58 0.12 -4.57 -1.04
CA VAL A 58 1.28 -3.82 -0.57
C VAL A 58 1.36 -2.42 -1.17
N LEU A 59 1.87 -1.49 -0.38
CA LEU A 59 2.13 -0.12 -0.80
C LEU A 59 3.56 0.01 -1.34
N SER A 60 3.66 0.34 -2.62
CA SER A 60 4.91 0.67 -3.31
C SER A 60 4.91 2.15 -3.73
N ALA A 61 5.53 2.50 -4.84
CA ALA A 61 5.57 3.86 -5.38
C ALA A 61 5.58 3.86 -6.91
N ALA A 62 4.99 4.87 -7.52
CA ALA A 62 5.09 5.10 -8.96
C ALA A 62 6.55 5.29 -9.37
N GLY A 63 6.95 4.61 -10.44
CA GLY A 63 8.33 4.63 -10.91
C GLY A 63 9.28 3.69 -10.16
N ALA A 64 8.77 2.73 -9.36
CA ALA A 64 9.58 1.65 -8.80
C ALA A 64 10.19 0.84 -9.95
N ASP A 65 11.50 0.92 -10.10
CA ASP A 65 12.29 0.31 -11.17
C ASP A 65 13.70 0.02 -10.66
N PRO A 66 14.29 -1.16 -10.95
CA PRO A 66 15.66 -1.48 -10.54
C PRO A 66 16.71 -0.49 -11.08
N ARG A 67 16.40 0.20 -12.19
CA ARG A 67 17.27 1.19 -12.85
C ARG A 67 16.93 2.63 -12.48
N ALA A 68 15.97 2.85 -11.56
CA ALA A 68 15.60 4.21 -11.15
C ALA A 68 16.79 4.97 -10.55
N ASN A 69 16.88 6.26 -10.81
CA ASN A 69 17.91 7.12 -10.22
C ASN A 69 17.75 7.24 -8.69
N SER A 70 16.54 7.15 -8.20
CA SER A 70 16.24 7.22 -6.77
C SER A 70 16.49 5.87 -6.08
N VAL A 71 17.32 5.89 -5.04
CA VAL A 71 17.55 4.73 -4.14
C VAL A 71 16.24 4.15 -3.62
N SER A 72 15.33 4.99 -3.16
CA SER A 72 14.03 4.53 -2.63
C SER A 72 13.20 3.79 -3.68
N LEU A 73 13.24 4.21 -4.95
CA LEU A 73 12.51 3.53 -6.02
C LEU A 73 13.16 2.19 -6.41
N ARG A 74 14.49 2.10 -6.36
CA ARG A 74 15.20 0.82 -6.57
C ARG A 74 14.88 -0.18 -5.45
N ILE A 75 14.86 0.29 -4.20
CA ILE A 75 14.50 -0.53 -3.04
C ILE A 75 13.04 -1.02 -3.15
N LYS A 76 12.12 -0.15 -3.59
CA LYS A 76 10.71 -0.53 -3.84
C LYS A 76 10.61 -1.60 -4.94
N ALA A 77 11.37 -1.47 -6.02
CA ALA A 77 11.41 -2.50 -7.06
C ALA A 77 11.91 -3.84 -6.52
N SER A 78 12.99 -3.84 -5.73
CA SER A 78 13.50 -5.06 -5.08
C SER A 78 12.46 -5.70 -4.14
N MET A 79 11.68 -4.90 -3.41
CA MET A 79 10.58 -5.40 -2.58
C MET A 79 9.51 -6.07 -3.44
N GLU A 80 9.09 -5.44 -4.56
CA GLU A 80 8.08 -5.99 -5.46
C GLU A 80 8.51 -7.34 -6.06
N GLU A 81 9.77 -7.43 -6.51
CA GLU A 81 10.35 -8.66 -7.05
C GLU A 81 10.40 -9.77 -5.98
N ALA A 82 10.87 -9.45 -4.79
CA ALA A 82 10.95 -10.40 -3.70
C ALA A 82 9.57 -10.88 -3.24
N LEU A 83 8.55 -10.02 -3.22
CA LEU A 83 7.18 -10.41 -2.88
C LEU A 83 6.56 -11.33 -3.93
N ALA A 84 6.91 -11.17 -5.21
CA ALA A 84 6.41 -12.04 -6.28
C ALA A 84 6.84 -13.52 -6.08
N THR A 85 7.96 -13.76 -5.39
CA THR A 85 8.44 -15.13 -5.09
C THR A 85 7.74 -15.79 -3.90
N VAL A 86 6.99 -15.04 -3.07
CA VAL A 86 6.30 -15.60 -1.89
C VAL A 86 5.14 -16.53 -2.27
N GLY A 87 4.58 -16.37 -3.46
CA GLY A 87 3.60 -17.31 -4.03
C GLY A 87 2.17 -17.09 -3.53
N PHE A 88 1.72 -15.85 -3.34
CA PHE A 88 0.30 -15.55 -3.11
C PHE A 88 -0.53 -15.84 -4.36
N ALA A 89 -1.79 -16.27 -4.18
CA ALA A 89 -2.73 -16.41 -5.29
C ALA A 89 -3.03 -15.04 -5.95
N SER A 90 -2.95 -13.96 -5.16
CA SER A 90 -3.02 -12.58 -5.63
C SER A 90 -2.01 -11.71 -4.87
N LEU A 91 -1.13 -11.04 -5.60
CA LEU A 91 -0.25 -9.99 -5.09
C LEU A 91 -0.65 -8.67 -5.76
N ASP A 92 -1.20 -7.76 -4.99
CA ASP A 92 -1.68 -6.47 -5.47
C ASP A 92 -0.76 -5.34 -5.00
N ILE A 93 -0.04 -4.74 -5.91
CA ILE A 93 0.98 -3.72 -5.66
C ILE A 93 0.40 -2.35 -6.00
N MET A 94 0.20 -1.52 -4.97
CA MET A 94 -0.26 -0.15 -5.12
C MET A 94 0.94 0.77 -5.35
N GLN A 95 1.00 1.39 -6.52
CA GLN A 95 2.08 2.30 -6.93
C GLN A 95 1.54 3.74 -7.03
N PRO A 96 1.23 4.42 -5.90
CA PRO A 96 0.82 5.82 -5.94
C PRO A 96 1.99 6.72 -6.34
N GLY A 97 1.67 7.85 -6.99
CA GLY A 97 2.58 8.97 -7.14
C GLY A 97 2.70 9.74 -5.82
N VAL A 98 2.31 11.00 -5.83
CA VAL A 98 2.28 11.83 -4.63
C VAL A 98 1.00 11.53 -3.83
N LEU A 99 1.14 11.20 -2.55
CA LEU A 99 -0.02 11.05 -1.66
C LEU A 99 -0.33 12.40 -1.00
N THR A 100 -1.60 12.81 -1.13
CA THR A 100 -2.13 14.01 -0.47
C THR A 100 -3.08 13.62 0.65
N GLY A 101 -3.12 14.41 1.72
CA GLY A 101 -4.00 14.19 2.86
C GLY A 101 -3.46 14.85 4.12
N TRP A 102 -4.28 14.84 5.16
CA TRP A 102 -3.90 15.42 6.45
C TRP A 102 -2.71 14.64 7.03
N ARG A 103 -1.63 15.36 7.31
CA ARG A 103 -0.47 14.85 8.07
C ARG A 103 -0.36 15.69 9.34
N SER A 104 -0.12 15.05 10.47
CA SER A 104 0.03 15.71 11.79
C SER A 104 1.19 16.72 11.85
N GLN A 105 2.05 16.75 10.86
CA GLN A 105 3.23 17.63 10.75
C GLN A 105 3.23 18.36 9.40
N MET A 106 2.11 18.94 8.98
CA MET A 106 2.07 19.77 7.77
C MET A 106 2.61 21.17 8.09
N GLY A 107 3.70 21.55 7.43
CA GLY A 107 4.19 22.91 7.43
C GLY A 107 3.42 23.80 6.44
N PRO A 108 3.53 25.14 6.53
CA PRO A 108 2.86 26.05 5.61
C PRO A 108 3.22 25.84 4.13
N ARG A 109 4.42 25.34 3.84
CA ARG A 109 4.86 24.93 2.49
C ARG A 109 4.08 23.72 1.97
N ASP A 110 3.75 22.76 2.84
CA ASP A 110 3.00 21.55 2.48
C ASP A 110 1.56 21.90 2.11
N VAL A 111 0.97 22.87 2.82
CA VAL A 111 -0.37 23.40 2.54
C VAL A 111 -0.41 24.05 1.15
N LEU A 112 0.58 24.90 0.84
CA LEU A 112 0.68 25.57 -0.46
C LEU A 112 0.90 24.55 -1.60
N LEU A 113 1.77 23.57 -1.40
CA LEU A 113 1.98 22.48 -2.37
C LEU A 113 0.70 21.67 -2.58
N THR A 114 -0.03 21.36 -1.50
CA THR A 114 -1.30 20.62 -1.61
C THR A 114 -2.35 21.41 -2.38
N ALA A 115 -2.41 22.72 -2.19
CA ALA A 115 -3.33 23.60 -2.91
C ALA A 115 -2.99 23.71 -4.41
N ALA A 116 -1.71 23.60 -4.80
CA ALA A 116 -1.28 23.60 -6.20
C ALA A 116 -1.49 22.25 -6.92
N MET A 117 -1.75 21.18 -6.19
CA MET A 117 -1.86 19.81 -6.74
C MET A 117 -2.95 19.61 -7.82
N PRO A 118 -4.15 20.25 -7.76
CA PRO A 118 -5.13 20.11 -8.83
C PRO A 118 -4.61 20.59 -10.18
N VAL A 119 -3.90 21.73 -10.19
CA VAL A 119 -3.29 22.29 -11.41
C VAL A 119 -2.16 21.38 -11.88
N TRP A 120 -1.33 20.89 -10.97
CA TRP A 120 -0.26 19.94 -11.27
C TRP A 120 -0.80 18.64 -11.89
N ASN A 121 -1.90 18.11 -11.36
CA ASN A 121 -2.54 16.92 -11.89
C ASN A 121 -3.06 17.09 -13.33
N LEU A 122 -3.46 18.30 -13.70
CA LEU A 122 -3.91 18.60 -15.06
C LEU A 122 -2.76 18.50 -16.07
N LEU A 123 -1.55 18.90 -15.68
CA LEU A 123 -0.34 18.82 -16.49
C LEU A 123 0.23 17.40 -16.62
N LEU A 124 -0.12 16.51 -15.67
CA LEU A 124 0.32 15.12 -15.66
C LEU A 124 -0.70 14.23 -16.41
N SER A 125 -0.67 14.27 -17.76
CA SER A 125 -1.52 13.45 -18.60
C SER A 125 -0.71 12.43 -19.41
N GLY A 126 -1.36 11.41 -19.95
CA GLY A 126 -0.72 10.36 -20.75
C GLY A 126 0.30 9.55 -19.94
N ALA A 127 1.54 9.42 -20.43
CA ALA A 127 2.61 8.64 -19.81
C ALA A 127 3.01 9.13 -18.40
N ARG A 128 2.67 10.37 -18.03
CA ARG A 128 2.96 10.95 -16.70
C ARG A 128 1.82 10.77 -15.69
N GLU A 129 0.68 10.23 -16.10
CA GLU A 129 -0.49 9.98 -15.24
C GLU A 129 -0.18 9.21 -13.95
N PRO A 130 0.70 8.19 -13.93
CA PRO A 130 1.04 7.46 -12.70
C PRO A 130 1.56 8.33 -11.56
N TYR A 131 2.14 9.49 -11.88
CA TYR A 131 2.73 10.43 -10.90
C TYR A 131 1.74 11.46 -10.36
N ARG A 132 0.48 11.40 -10.76
CA ARG A 132 -0.57 12.28 -10.23
C ARG A 132 -0.71 12.14 -8.74
N ALA A 133 -1.07 13.25 -8.09
CA ALA A 133 -1.37 13.27 -6.69
C ALA A 133 -2.69 12.53 -6.40
N LEU A 134 -2.65 11.62 -5.43
CA LEU A 134 -3.78 10.79 -5.02
C LEU A 134 -4.11 11.06 -3.55
N PRO A 135 -5.38 11.37 -3.19
CA PRO A 135 -5.78 11.45 -1.81
C PRO A 135 -5.58 10.12 -1.07
N VAL A 136 -5.06 10.18 0.17
CA VAL A 136 -4.81 8.97 0.97
C VAL A 136 -6.10 8.17 1.21
N GLN A 137 -7.24 8.85 1.30
CA GLN A 137 -8.56 8.20 1.41
C GLN A 137 -8.90 7.37 0.18
N THR A 138 -8.53 7.87 -1.01
CA THR A 138 -8.72 7.13 -2.27
C THR A 138 -7.82 5.91 -2.33
N LEU A 139 -6.55 6.04 -1.88
CA LEU A 139 -5.66 4.89 -1.76
C LEU A 139 -6.23 3.84 -0.79
N ALA A 140 -6.65 4.24 0.40
CA ALA A 140 -7.24 3.34 1.37
C ALA A 140 -8.50 2.63 0.81
N ALA A 141 -9.36 3.39 0.12
CA ALA A 141 -10.53 2.82 -0.56
C ALA A 141 -10.14 1.83 -1.66
N ALA A 142 -9.07 2.11 -2.43
CA ALA A 142 -8.56 1.20 -3.46
C ALA A 142 -7.99 -0.08 -2.85
N MET A 143 -7.22 0.01 -1.77
CA MET A 143 -6.69 -1.15 -1.06
C MET A 143 -7.79 -2.06 -0.51
N VAL A 144 -8.89 -1.50 -0.02
CA VAL A 144 -10.07 -2.27 0.36
C VAL A 144 -10.82 -2.78 -0.87
N GLY A 145 -10.96 -1.96 -1.92
CA GLY A 145 -11.65 -2.32 -3.16
C GLY A 145 -11.01 -3.51 -3.86
N VAL A 146 -9.69 -3.57 -3.90
CA VAL A 146 -8.96 -4.66 -4.57
C VAL A 146 -9.19 -6.02 -3.92
N THR A 147 -9.50 -6.07 -2.61
CA THR A 147 -9.80 -7.33 -1.92
C THR A 147 -11.04 -8.03 -2.47
N ARG A 148 -11.89 -7.28 -3.17
CA ARG A 148 -13.13 -7.78 -3.81
C ARG A 148 -12.94 -8.09 -5.29
N SER A 149 -11.78 -7.74 -5.87
CA SER A 149 -11.49 -8.07 -7.26
C SER A 149 -11.22 -9.58 -7.38
N GLY A 150 -11.78 -10.22 -8.40
CA GLY A 150 -11.50 -11.63 -8.71
C GLY A 150 -10.14 -11.86 -9.39
N ARG A 151 -9.29 -10.82 -9.52
CA ARG A 151 -8.00 -10.91 -10.20
C ARG A 151 -7.02 -11.76 -9.41
N ARG A 152 -6.22 -12.56 -10.12
CA ARG A 152 -5.16 -13.40 -9.56
C ARG A 152 -3.81 -13.03 -10.16
N GLY A 153 -2.74 -13.56 -9.58
CA GLY A 153 -1.36 -13.28 -9.98
C GLY A 153 -0.86 -11.92 -9.46
N VAL A 154 0.21 -11.44 -10.04
CA VAL A 154 0.83 -10.16 -9.66
C VAL A 154 0.17 -9.03 -10.46
N GLN A 155 -0.43 -8.09 -9.76
CA GLN A 155 -1.09 -6.92 -10.33
C GLN A 155 -0.44 -5.65 -9.79
N ARG A 156 -0.18 -4.68 -10.69
CA ARG A 156 0.31 -3.35 -10.32
C ARG A 156 -0.75 -2.31 -10.67
N TYR A 157 -1.03 -1.44 -9.72
CA TYR A 157 -2.06 -0.39 -9.86
C TYR A 157 -1.44 0.98 -9.70
N THR A 158 -1.50 1.78 -10.74
CA THR A 158 -1.14 3.19 -10.76
C THR A 158 -2.37 4.06 -10.48
N TYR A 159 -2.29 5.36 -10.70
CA TYR A 159 -3.33 6.33 -10.35
C TYR A 159 -4.74 5.93 -10.84
N SER A 160 -4.93 5.70 -12.16
CA SER A 160 -6.25 5.33 -12.71
C SER A 160 -6.76 4.00 -12.19
N GLY A 161 -5.88 3.01 -12.07
CA GLY A 161 -6.22 1.71 -11.51
C GLY A 161 -6.70 1.81 -10.06
N MET A 162 -6.02 2.61 -9.24
CA MET A 162 -6.42 2.84 -7.85
C MET A 162 -7.74 3.61 -7.75
N GLN A 163 -7.99 4.60 -8.62
CA GLN A 163 -9.27 5.28 -8.67
C GLN A 163 -10.43 4.33 -9.04
N ALA A 164 -10.21 3.44 -10.01
CA ALA A 164 -11.22 2.45 -10.39
C ALA A 164 -11.53 1.48 -9.23
N LEU A 165 -10.49 0.99 -8.53
CA LEU A 165 -10.66 0.14 -7.36
C LEU A 165 -11.36 0.84 -6.18
N ALA A 166 -11.09 2.12 -5.96
CA ALA A 166 -11.74 2.90 -4.91
C ALA A 166 -13.26 2.99 -5.11
N ARG A 167 -13.72 2.99 -6.36
CA ARG A 167 -15.15 2.98 -6.70
C ARG A 167 -15.83 1.65 -6.36
N LEU A 168 -15.10 0.52 -6.38
CA LEU A 168 -15.62 -0.79 -6.00
C LEU A 168 -15.99 -0.87 -4.51
N LYS A 169 -15.44 -0.01 -3.67
CA LYS A 169 -15.80 0.09 -2.24
C LYS A 169 -17.23 0.54 -2.03
N ALA A 170 -17.79 1.34 -2.93
CA ALA A 170 -19.13 1.91 -2.79
C ALA A 170 -20.25 0.86 -2.80
N VAL A 171 -19.97 -0.37 -3.24
CA VAL A 171 -20.93 -1.47 -3.16
C VAL A 171 -20.83 -2.09 -1.75
N ARG A 172 -21.84 -1.84 -0.92
CA ARG A 172 -21.96 -2.37 0.45
C ARG A 172 -21.80 -3.90 0.45
N PRO A 173 -20.97 -4.50 1.33
CA PRO A 173 -20.96 -5.95 1.48
C PRO A 173 -22.30 -6.38 2.05
N MET A 174 -23.00 -7.27 1.34
CA MET A 174 -24.12 -7.99 1.95
C MET A 174 -23.56 -8.87 3.06
N GLY A 175 -23.99 -8.62 4.31
CA GLY A 175 -23.96 -9.61 5.39
C GLY A 175 -22.76 -9.59 6.35
N VAL A 176 -22.11 -8.46 6.61
CA VAL A 176 -21.27 -8.36 7.81
C VAL A 176 -22.12 -7.75 8.93
N ALA A 177 -22.51 -8.58 9.90
CA ALA A 177 -23.15 -8.12 11.14
C ALA A 177 -22.20 -7.11 11.83
N GLU A 178 -22.73 -5.97 12.21
CA GLU A 178 -21.97 -5.01 13.01
C GLU A 178 -21.50 -5.69 14.32
N PRO A 179 -20.23 -5.50 14.71
CA PRO A 179 -19.81 -5.94 16.02
C PRO A 179 -20.64 -5.20 17.05
N LYS A 180 -21.41 -5.96 17.84
CA LYS A 180 -22.17 -5.41 18.97
C LYS A 180 -21.17 -4.70 19.89
N THR A 181 -21.31 -3.41 20.03
CA THR A 181 -20.62 -2.62 21.05
C THR A 181 -20.94 -3.24 22.40
N PRO A 182 -19.96 -3.65 23.22
CA PRO A 182 -20.26 -4.13 24.57
C PRO A 182 -20.86 -2.98 25.36
N ALA A 183 -22.09 -3.19 25.83
CA ALA A 183 -22.77 -2.26 26.69
C ALA A 183 -22.04 -2.23 28.05
N GLY A 184 -21.60 -1.04 28.44
CA GLY A 184 -21.48 -0.67 29.84
C GLY A 184 -20.24 -1.15 30.60
N VAL A 185 -19.21 -0.28 30.65
CA VAL A 185 -18.46 -0.13 31.90
C VAL A 185 -18.70 1.30 32.36
N ARG A 186 -19.45 1.43 33.45
CA ARG A 186 -19.56 2.65 34.26
C ARG A 186 -18.30 2.78 35.12
#